data_4e73c380151eff68479f652639724f52
#
_entry.id   4e73c380151eff68479f652639724f52
#
_cell.length_a   1.000
_cell.length_b   1.000
_cell.length_c   1.000
_cell.angle_alpha   90.00
_cell.angle_beta   90.00
_cell.angle_gamma   90.00
#
_symmetry.space_group_name_H-M   'P 1'
#
loop_
_entity.id
_entity.type
_entity.pdbx_description
1 polymer ?
#
loop_
_entity_poly.entity_id
_entity_poly.type
_entity_poly.pdbx_seq_one_letter_code
_entity_poly.pdbx_strand_id
1 'polypeptide(L)'
;KAVISHIIEKFSINDVFVIALGYKGDQVINYLNSAHPKNKFEFVQVENFDGEGSGPGLSLISCMKNLQEPFLFFACDGLFFDEMNNYDHNWIGISKINSDESSSYCNVSIDNGKIVEIRDKQKCDDSFYAFTGAMFVKDFNVFWNSLKESKMINGEHQLSNGFKGLMDKHSLYGNQNDWRDVGDWEKYQTVQKQFDSASMSKTNEFIYFINNRVLKFYADSSITDNRVKKSKINEEIFPRVEKAGDNFYWYPFWDGKTLYSCITPQLCKKLLDWLDEKV
;
A
#
# COMPACT_ATOMS: atom_id res chain seq x y z
N LYS A 1 7.63 4.71 5.92
CA LYS A 1 6.19 4.91 5.62
C LYS A 1 5.54 3.60 5.18
N ALA A 2 4.19 3.50 5.21
CA ALA A 2 3.47 2.30 4.77
C ALA A 2 3.52 2.15 3.23
N VAL A 3 3.35 0.93 2.72
CA VAL A 3 3.37 0.62 1.28
C VAL A 3 2.40 1.51 0.50
N ILE A 4 1.16 1.63 0.97
CA ILE A 4 0.13 2.48 0.34
C ILE A 4 0.56 3.96 0.20
N SER A 5 1.36 4.49 1.12
CA SER A 5 1.87 5.86 1.02
C SER A 5 2.85 6.05 -0.14
N HIS A 6 3.60 5.00 -0.51
CA HIS A 6 4.48 5.06 -1.69
C HIS A 6 3.67 5.17 -3.00
N ILE A 7 2.46 4.60 -3.02
CA ILE A 7 1.55 4.74 -4.17
C ILE A 7 0.94 6.15 -4.18
N ILE A 8 0.34 6.58 -3.07
CA ILE A 8 -0.36 7.88 -2.98
C ILE A 8 0.56 9.05 -3.32
N GLU A 9 1.81 9.04 -2.87
CA GLU A 9 2.77 10.13 -3.09
C GLU A 9 3.26 10.26 -4.55
N LYS A 10 2.91 9.31 -5.43
CA LYS A 10 3.17 9.42 -6.88
C LYS A 10 2.18 10.32 -7.61
N PHE A 11 1.05 10.64 -7.00
CA PHE A 11 -0.08 11.31 -7.62
C PHE A 11 -0.34 12.69 -7.03
N SER A 12 -1.16 13.48 -7.75
CA SER A 12 -1.53 14.82 -7.32
C SER A 12 -2.44 14.77 -6.09
N ILE A 13 -2.31 15.78 -5.23
CA ILE A 13 -3.23 16.01 -4.10
C ILE A 13 -4.69 16.24 -4.56
N ASN A 14 -4.90 16.57 -5.84
CA ASN A 14 -6.23 16.78 -6.41
C ASN A 14 -6.89 15.49 -6.88
N ASP A 15 -6.09 14.41 -7.05
CA ASP A 15 -6.60 13.12 -7.47
C ASP A 15 -7.46 12.50 -6.36
N VAL A 16 -8.46 11.74 -6.77
CA VAL A 16 -9.36 11.02 -5.86
C VAL A 16 -8.88 9.57 -5.76
N PHE A 17 -8.68 9.10 -4.54
CA PHE A 17 -8.28 7.74 -4.26
C PHE A 17 -9.46 6.93 -3.74
N VAL A 18 -9.89 5.95 -4.52
CA VAL A 18 -10.91 4.98 -4.11
C VAL A 18 -10.21 3.80 -3.43
N ILE A 19 -10.46 3.59 -2.16
CA ILE A 19 -9.77 2.59 -1.32
C ILE A 19 -10.75 1.48 -0.95
N ALA A 20 -10.52 0.29 -1.50
CA ALA A 20 -11.23 -0.93 -1.09
C ALA A 20 -10.75 -1.37 0.30
N LEU A 21 -11.66 -1.54 1.25
CA LEU A 21 -11.38 -1.88 2.63
C LEU A 21 -11.88 -3.29 2.95
N GLY A 22 -11.03 -4.09 3.57
CA GLY A 22 -11.37 -5.40 4.12
C GLY A 22 -11.00 -5.48 5.59
N TYR A 23 -10.15 -6.45 5.94
CA TYR A 23 -9.67 -6.65 7.30
C TYR A 23 -9.02 -5.40 7.88
N LYS A 24 -9.44 -4.99 9.09
CA LYS A 24 -8.95 -3.78 9.79
C LYS A 24 -9.10 -2.49 8.99
N GLY A 25 -10.15 -2.35 8.19
CA GLY A 25 -10.41 -1.17 7.37
C GLY A 25 -10.33 0.15 8.15
N ASP A 26 -10.84 0.20 9.39
CA ASP A 26 -10.76 1.39 10.26
C ASP A 26 -9.32 1.84 10.53
N GLN A 27 -8.38 0.90 10.67
CA GLN A 27 -6.96 1.23 10.84
C GLN A 27 -6.37 1.84 9.57
N VAL A 28 -6.78 1.36 8.39
CA VAL A 28 -6.37 1.94 7.10
C VAL A 28 -6.92 3.36 6.97
N ILE A 29 -8.19 3.59 7.29
CA ILE A 29 -8.81 4.92 7.28
C ILE A 29 -8.05 5.88 8.20
N ASN A 30 -7.81 5.47 9.46
CA ASN A 30 -7.11 6.28 10.45
C ASN A 30 -5.68 6.62 10.00
N TYR A 31 -4.98 5.64 9.43
CA TYR A 31 -3.65 5.85 8.86
C TYR A 31 -3.67 6.88 7.72
N LEU A 32 -4.54 6.69 6.72
CA LEU A 32 -4.59 7.55 5.53
C LEU A 32 -4.97 8.99 5.88
N ASN A 33 -5.99 9.18 6.71
CA ASN A 33 -6.40 10.51 7.16
C ASN A 33 -5.31 11.23 7.97
N SER A 34 -4.48 10.48 8.69
CA SER A 34 -3.38 11.04 9.48
C SER A 34 -2.13 11.31 8.66
N ALA A 35 -1.77 10.37 7.80
CA ALA A 35 -0.57 10.45 6.97
C ALA A 35 -0.73 11.39 5.78
N HIS A 36 -1.93 11.44 5.20
CA HIS A 36 -2.25 12.18 3.96
C HIS A 36 -3.49 13.08 4.11
N PRO A 37 -3.53 14.01 5.11
CA PRO A 37 -4.74 14.75 5.48
C PRO A 37 -5.24 15.73 4.41
N LYS A 38 -4.47 15.94 3.33
CA LYS A 38 -4.83 16.83 2.23
C LYS A 38 -5.35 16.09 1.00
N ASN A 39 -5.14 14.76 0.92
CA ASN A 39 -5.61 13.94 -0.18
C ASN A 39 -7.11 13.65 -0.05
N LYS A 40 -7.74 13.34 -1.18
CA LYS A 40 -9.16 12.99 -1.23
C LYS A 40 -9.32 11.48 -1.28
N PHE A 41 -10.00 10.91 -0.29
CA PHE A 41 -10.24 9.48 -0.18
C PHE A 41 -11.73 9.17 -0.24
N GLU A 42 -12.09 8.14 -1.02
CA GLU A 42 -13.37 7.47 -0.99
C GLU A 42 -13.14 6.04 -0.51
N PHE A 43 -13.74 5.68 0.62
CA PHE A 43 -13.57 4.38 1.24
C PHE A 43 -14.75 3.47 0.90
N VAL A 44 -14.45 2.28 0.38
CA VAL A 44 -15.45 1.29 0.00
C VAL A 44 -15.24 0.02 0.80
N GLN A 45 -16.21 -0.36 1.63
CA GLN A 45 -16.15 -1.60 2.40
C GLN A 45 -16.46 -2.78 1.48
N VAL A 46 -15.56 -3.76 1.46
CA VAL A 46 -15.73 -5.06 0.80
C VAL A 46 -16.23 -6.06 1.82
N GLU A 47 -17.44 -6.57 1.64
CA GLU A 47 -18.06 -7.47 2.63
C GLU A 47 -17.37 -8.86 2.65
N ASN A 48 -17.18 -9.46 1.49
CA ASN A 48 -16.54 -10.77 1.33
C ASN A 48 -15.07 -10.61 0.90
N PHE A 49 -14.24 -10.08 1.80
CA PHE A 49 -12.81 -9.81 1.51
C PHE A 49 -11.89 -11.01 1.70
N ASP A 50 -12.36 -12.11 2.28
CA ASP A 50 -11.59 -13.32 2.56
C ASP A 50 -12.44 -14.58 2.32
N GLY A 51 -11.79 -15.68 1.95
CA GLY A 51 -12.42 -16.98 1.69
C GLY A 51 -12.98 -17.12 0.27
N GLU A 52 -13.85 -18.11 0.07
CA GLU A 52 -14.45 -18.42 -1.23
C GLU A 52 -15.30 -17.26 -1.75
N GLY A 53 -15.12 -16.91 -3.02
CA GLY A 53 -15.77 -15.78 -3.68
C GLY A 53 -15.12 -14.43 -3.42
N SER A 54 -14.04 -14.35 -2.63
CA SER A 54 -13.23 -13.14 -2.47
C SER A 54 -12.34 -12.86 -3.69
N GLY A 55 -11.30 -12.08 -3.50
CA GLY A 55 -10.25 -11.84 -4.48
C GLY A 55 -10.21 -10.39 -5.01
N PRO A 56 -9.13 -10.05 -5.74
CA PRO A 56 -8.92 -8.68 -6.21
C PRO A 56 -10.00 -8.20 -7.19
N GLY A 57 -10.60 -9.10 -7.95
CA GLY A 57 -11.73 -8.79 -8.83
C GLY A 57 -12.97 -8.35 -8.06
N LEU A 58 -13.32 -9.02 -6.96
CA LEU A 58 -14.45 -8.62 -6.11
C LEU A 58 -14.19 -7.27 -5.45
N SER A 59 -12.98 -7.06 -4.93
CA SER A 59 -12.60 -5.78 -4.33
C SER A 59 -12.80 -4.64 -5.31
N LEU A 60 -12.39 -4.83 -6.56
CA LEU A 60 -12.54 -3.82 -7.58
C LEU A 60 -14.01 -3.65 -8.04
N ILE A 61 -14.77 -4.74 -8.16
CA ILE A 61 -16.23 -4.69 -8.45
C ILE A 61 -16.97 -3.87 -7.37
N SER A 62 -16.59 -4.01 -6.11
CA SER A 62 -17.16 -3.23 -5.00
C SER A 62 -16.95 -1.72 -5.19
N CYS A 63 -15.84 -1.33 -5.79
CA CYS A 63 -15.50 0.07 -6.10
C CYS A 63 -16.07 0.57 -7.42
N MET A 64 -16.74 -0.27 -8.22
CA MET A 64 -17.17 0.06 -9.58
C MET A 64 -18.02 1.33 -9.67
N LYS A 65 -18.90 1.60 -8.70
CA LYS A 65 -19.77 2.80 -8.72
C LYS A 65 -18.97 4.10 -8.62
N ASN A 66 -17.78 4.05 -7.98
CA ASN A 66 -16.89 5.18 -7.81
C ASN A 66 -15.91 5.35 -8.99
N LEU A 67 -15.81 4.33 -9.88
CA LEU A 67 -14.85 4.25 -10.97
C LEU A 67 -15.56 4.17 -12.33
N GLN A 68 -16.36 5.21 -12.67
CA GLN A 68 -17.14 5.30 -13.91
C GLN A 68 -16.47 6.20 -14.97
N GLU A 69 -15.15 6.30 -14.91
CA GLU A 69 -14.28 7.00 -15.85
C GLU A 69 -12.97 6.20 -16.00
N PRO A 70 -12.07 6.54 -16.93
CA PRO A 70 -10.76 5.91 -17.00
C PRO A 70 -10.02 6.02 -15.67
N PHE A 71 -9.44 4.91 -15.19
CA PHE A 71 -8.83 4.85 -13.88
C PHE A 71 -7.52 4.07 -13.85
N LEU A 72 -6.67 4.43 -12.89
CA LEU A 72 -5.52 3.64 -12.47
C LEU A 72 -5.91 2.74 -11.29
N PHE A 73 -5.37 1.53 -11.29
CA PHE A 73 -5.47 0.61 -10.16
C PHE A 73 -4.09 0.20 -9.70
N PHE A 74 -3.94 0.07 -8.38
CA PHE A 74 -2.76 -0.48 -7.74
C PHE A 74 -3.15 -1.47 -6.66
N ALA A 75 -2.54 -2.65 -6.70
CA ALA A 75 -2.54 -3.56 -5.57
C ALA A 75 -1.62 -2.99 -4.47
N CYS A 76 -2.06 -3.07 -3.21
CA CYS A 76 -1.32 -2.49 -2.07
C CYS A 76 -0.21 -3.40 -1.51
N ASP A 77 0.11 -4.47 -2.21
CA ASP A 77 1.14 -5.47 -1.90
C ASP A 77 2.38 -5.35 -2.79
N GLY A 78 2.51 -4.25 -3.52
CA GLY A 78 3.64 -3.94 -4.38
C GLY A 78 4.22 -2.55 -4.16
N LEU A 79 5.55 -2.42 -4.32
CA LEU A 79 6.25 -1.14 -4.44
C LEU A 79 6.62 -0.90 -5.89
N PHE A 80 6.28 0.27 -6.39
CA PHE A 80 6.50 0.70 -7.77
C PHE A 80 7.45 1.90 -7.78
N PHE A 81 8.52 1.84 -8.59
CA PHE A 81 9.54 2.89 -8.63
C PHE A 81 9.42 3.80 -9.85
N ASP A 82 8.82 3.30 -10.94
CA ASP A 82 8.59 4.07 -12.16
C ASP A 82 7.44 5.07 -12.01
N GLU A 83 7.46 6.10 -12.86
CA GLU A 83 6.29 6.94 -13.11
C GLU A 83 5.34 6.22 -14.08
N MET A 84 4.03 6.32 -13.82
CA MET A 84 2.99 5.64 -14.60
C MET A 84 2.07 6.66 -15.27
N ASN A 85 2.61 7.38 -16.25
CA ASN A 85 1.97 8.56 -16.88
C ASN A 85 1.35 8.25 -18.26
N ASN A 86 1.19 6.97 -18.62
CA ASN A 86 0.57 6.62 -19.91
C ASN A 86 -0.95 6.44 -19.75
N TYR A 87 -1.73 7.35 -20.32
CA TYR A 87 -3.18 7.35 -20.29
C TYR A 87 -3.82 7.20 -21.68
N ASP A 88 -3.03 6.83 -22.69
CA ASP A 88 -3.50 6.78 -24.10
C ASP A 88 -4.23 5.50 -24.44
N HIS A 89 -3.93 4.39 -23.76
CA HIS A 89 -4.48 3.07 -24.03
C HIS A 89 -4.54 2.21 -22.76
N ASN A 90 -5.28 1.09 -22.81
CA ASN A 90 -5.31 0.12 -21.72
C ASN A 90 -3.94 -0.54 -21.56
N TRP A 91 -3.44 -0.60 -20.35
CA TRP A 91 -2.20 -1.34 -20.06
C TRP A 91 -2.24 -2.01 -18.69
N ILE A 92 -1.45 -3.05 -18.53
CA ILE A 92 -1.13 -3.69 -17.25
C ILE A 92 0.37 -3.64 -17.02
N GLY A 93 0.77 -3.42 -15.77
CA GLY A 93 2.17 -3.50 -15.35
C GLY A 93 2.66 -4.93 -15.38
N ILE A 94 3.83 -5.13 -15.96
CA ILE A 94 4.44 -6.46 -16.08
C ILE A 94 5.89 -6.44 -15.62
N SER A 95 6.36 -7.57 -15.08
CA SER A 95 7.75 -7.77 -14.68
C SER A 95 8.18 -9.21 -14.92
N LYS A 96 9.46 -9.42 -15.20
CA LYS A 96 10.05 -10.76 -15.20
C LYS A 96 10.16 -11.27 -13.78
N ILE A 97 9.79 -12.51 -13.60
CA ILE A 97 9.91 -13.25 -12.33
C ILE A 97 10.62 -14.58 -12.59
N ASN A 98 11.00 -15.26 -11.53
CA ASN A 98 11.47 -16.64 -11.61
C ASN A 98 10.29 -17.54 -12.02
N SER A 99 10.49 -18.41 -13.02
CA SER A 99 9.46 -19.35 -13.49
C SER A 99 8.93 -20.28 -12.40
N ASP A 100 9.71 -20.56 -11.37
CA ASP A 100 9.26 -21.38 -10.22
C ASP A 100 8.19 -20.68 -9.37
N GLU A 101 8.13 -19.34 -9.40
CA GLU A 101 7.13 -18.53 -8.68
C GLU A 101 5.88 -18.23 -9.53
N SER A 102 5.91 -18.54 -10.83
CA SER A 102 4.89 -18.14 -11.81
C SER A 102 3.47 -18.58 -11.43
N SER A 103 3.30 -19.71 -10.76
CA SER A 103 1.98 -20.20 -10.29
C SER A 103 1.32 -19.32 -9.24
N SER A 104 2.05 -18.37 -8.65
CA SER A 104 1.52 -17.41 -7.68
C SER A 104 0.94 -16.14 -8.34
N TYR A 105 1.18 -15.93 -9.63
CA TYR A 105 0.83 -14.70 -10.34
C TYR A 105 -0.16 -14.94 -11.48
N CYS A 106 -0.77 -13.85 -11.94
CA CYS A 106 -1.39 -13.78 -13.25
C CYS A 106 -0.26 -13.54 -14.29
N ASN A 107 0.00 -14.53 -15.13
CA ASN A 107 1.07 -14.49 -16.12
C ASN A 107 0.55 -14.11 -17.48
N VAL A 108 1.34 -13.35 -18.23
CA VAL A 108 0.98 -12.87 -19.56
C VAL A 108 2.14 -13.05 -20.55
N SER A 109 1.82 -13.36 -21.80
CA SER A 109 2.78 -13.25 -22.90
C SER A 109 2.47 -12.01 -23.74
N ILE A 110 3.53 -11.45 -24.33
CA ILE A 110 3.44 -10.21 -25.12
C ILE A 110 4.00 -10.45 -26.54
N ASP A 111 3.33 -9.83 -27.50
CA ASP A 111 3.83 -9.69 -28.88
C ASP A 111 3.73 -8.22 -29.30
N ASN A 112 4.84 -7.64 -29.78
CA ASN A 112 4.92 -6.22 -30.15
C ASN A 112 4.33 -5.25 -29.10
N GLY A 113 4.55 -5.54 -27.79
CA GLY A 113 4.05 -4.77 -26.67
C GLY A 113 2.60 -5.05 -26.29
N LYS A 114 1.83 -5.83 -27.05
CA LYS A 114 0.46 -6.21 -26.76
C LYS A 114 0.43 -7.53 -25.99
N ILE A 115 -0.48 -7.62 -25.03
CA ILE A 115 -0.81 -8.88 -24.36
C ILE A 115 -1.55 -9.78 -25.34
N VAL A 116 -1.06 -10.99 -25.54
CA VAL A 116 -1.64 -11.97 -26.47
C VAL A 116 -2.16 -13.23 -25.76
N GLU A 117 -1.67 -13.51 -24.55
CA GLU A 117 -2.12 -14.65 -23.77
C GLU A 117 -2.10 -14.32 -22.26
N ILE A 118 -3.05 -14.88 -21.51
CA ILE A 118 -3.15 -14.78 -20.05
C ILE A 118 -3.27 -16.19 -19.47
N ARG A 119 -2.39 -16.52 -18.52
CA ARG A 119 -2.39 -17.74 -17.70
C ARG A 119 -2.42 -17.37 -16.23
N ASP A 120 -3.60 -17.31 -15.66
CA ASP A 120 -3.76 -16.91 -14.28
C ASP A 120 -3.56 -18.09 -13.33
N LYS A 121 -2.65 -17.90 -12.32
CA LYS A 121 -2.30 -18.91 -11.32
C LYS A 121 -1.84 -20.25 -11.91
N GLN A 122 -1.12 -20.22 -13.01
CA GLN A 122 -0.59 -21.39 -13.69
C GLN A 122 0.94 -21.31 -13.81
N LYS A 123 1.61 -22.46 -13.76
CA LYS A 123 3.05 -22.51 -14.01
C LYS A 123 3.34 -22.16 -15.45
N CYS A 124 4.28 -21.24 -15.65
CA CYS A 124 4.74 -20.73 -16.94
C CYS A 124 6.25 -20.78 -17.04
N ASP A 125 6.77 -20.77 -18.25
CA ASP A 125 8.20 -20.63 -18.53
C ASP A 125 8.65 -19.17 -18.57
N ASP A 126 9.93 -18.94 -18.78
CA ASP A 126 10.57 -17.63 -18.76
C ASP A 126 10.13 -16.69 -19.91
N SER A 127 9.33 -17.17 -20.88
CA SER A 127 8.75 -16.31 -21.92
C SER A 127 7.63 -15.41 -21.40
N PHE A 128 6.99 -15.81 -20.29
CA PHE A 128 5.92 -15.05 -19.64
C PHE A 128 6.45 -13.97 -18.71
N TYR A 129 5.56 -13.02 -18.40
CA TYR A 129 5.73 -11.95 -17.43
C TYR A 129 4.64 -12.04 -16.37
N ALA A 130 4.94 -11.71 -15.13
CA ALA A 130 3.93 -11.57 -14.09
C ALA A 130 3.25 -10.19 -14.17
N PHE A 131 1.94 -10.15 -13.95
CA PHE A 131 1.21 -8.93 -13.66
C PHE A 131 1.64 -8.38 -12.29
N THR A 132 2.06 -7.12 -12.25
CA THR A 132 2.64 -6.49 -11.06
C THR A 132 1.62 -5.89 -10.09
N GLY A 133 0.33 -5.94 -10.44
CA GLY A 133 -0.70 -5.29 -9.64
C GLY A 133 -0.94 -3.82 -9.97
N ALA A 134 -0.35 -3.28 -11.04
CA ALA A 134 -0.64 -1.94 -11.54
C ALA A 134 -1.32 -2.00 -12.90
N MET A 135 -2.37 -1.20 -13.15
CA MET A 135 -3.00 -1.11 -14.47
C MET A 135 -3.65 0.25 -14.70
N PHE A 136 -3.78 0.61 -15.97
CA PHE A 136 -4.66 1.68 -16.42
C PHE A 136 -5.75 1.12 -17.31
N VAL A 137 -6.98 1.42 -16.97
CA VAL A 137 -8.18 1.01 -17.69
C VAL A 137 -8.81 2.24 -18.35
N LYS A 138 -8.59 2.38 -19.65
CA LYS A 138 -9.21 3.43 -20.48
C LYS A 138 -10.65 3.07 -20.84
N ASP A 139 -10.83 1.85 -21.30
CA ASP A 139 -12.13 1.34 -21.78
C ASP A 139 -12.89 0.65 -20.64
N PHE A 140 -13.16 1.40 -19.56
CA PHE A 140 -13.69 0.90 -18.30
C PHE A 140 -15.06 0.18 -18.46
N ASN A 141 -15.91 0.60 -19.37
CA ASN A 141 -17.20 -0.06 -19.60
C ASN A 141 -17.03 -1.51 -20.10
N VAL A 142 -16.05 -1.75 -20.99
CA VAL A 142 -15.72 -3.09 -21.48
C VAL A 142 -15.12 -3.93 -20.36
N PHE A 143 -14.20 -3.35 -19.60
CA PHE A 143 -13.58 -3.99 -18.45
C PHE A 143 -14.63 -4.44 -17.41
N TRP A 144 -15.53 -3.54 -17.00
CA TRP A 144 -16.59 -3.83 -16.02
C TRP A 144 -17.54 -4.93 -16.48
N ASN A 145 -17.98 -4.90 -17.73
CA ASN A 145 -18.88 -5.92 -18.27
C ASN A 145 -18.21 -7.31 -18.22
N SER A 146 -16.96 -7.40 -18.65
CA SER A 146 -16.24 -8.67 -18.64
C SER A 146 -15.92 -9.14 -17.21
N LEU A 147 -15.56 -8.25 -16.31
CA LEU A 147 -15.23 -8.60 -14.93
C LEU A 147 -16.44 -9.13 -14.16
N LYS A 148 -17.65 -8.57 -14.39
CA LYS A 148 -18.89 -9.00 -13.74
C LYS A 148 -19.39 -10.38 -14.22
N GLU A 149 -19.24 -10.66 -15.50
CA GLU A 149 -19.71 -11.91 -16.11
C GLU A 149 -18.76 -13.09 -15.89
N SER A 150 -17.71 -12.88 -15.14
CA SER A 150 -16.58 -13.78 -15.02
C SER A 150 -16.82 -14.98 -14.12
N LYS A 151 -16.19 -16.09 -14.49
CA LYS A 151 -16.07 -17.27 -13.63
C LYS A 151 -14.97 -17.07 -12.61
N MET A 152 -15.17 -17.58 -11.41
CA MET A 152 -14.12 -17.65 -10.40
C MET A 152 -12.95 -18.55 -10.88
N ILE A 153 -11.75 -18.16 -10.53
CA ILE A 153 -10.52 -18.92 -10.76
C ILE A 153 -9.98 -19.31 -9.38
N ASN A 154 -9.84 -20.60 -9.12
CA ASN A 154 -9.46 -21.13 -7.82
C ASN A 154 -10.33 -20.62 -6.64
N GLY A 155 -11.63 -20.44 -6.87
CA GLY A 155 -12.58 -19.96 -5.86
C GLY A 155 -12.59 -18.44 -5.65
N GLU A 156 -11.84 -17.67 -6.43
CA GLU A 156 -11.73 -16.23 -6.30
C GLU A 156 -12.13 -15.48 -7.59
N HIS A 157 -12.60 -14.25 -7.42
CA HIS A 157 -12.79 -13.30 -8.52
C HIS A 157 -11.46 -12.64 -8.88
N GLN A 158 -10.94 -12.94 -10.09
CA GLN A 158 -9.65 -12.46 -10.57
C GLN A 158 -9.80 -11.29 -11.57
N LEU A 159 -8.83 -10.36 -11.56
CA LEU A 159 -8.78 -9.23 -12.50
C LEU A 159 -8.57 -9.66 -13.95
N SER A 160 -7.93 -10.81 -14.17
CA SER A 160 -7.66 -11.38 -15.50
C SER A 160 -8.93 -11.54 -16.36
N ASN A 161 -10.07 -11.67 -15.75
CA ASN A 161 -11.35 -11.72 -16.48
C ASN A 161 -11.69 -10.38 -17.15
N GLY A 162 -11.42 -9.25 -16.47
CA GLY A 162 -11.54 -7.92 -17.07
C GLY A 162 -10.52 -7.70 -18.21
N PHE A 163 -9.31 -8.23 -18.05
CA PHE A 163 -8.25 -8.16 -19.07
C PHE A 163 -8.67 -8.88 -20.36
N LYS A 164 -9.27 -10.06 -20.25
CA LYS A 164 -9.77 -10.81 -21.42
C LYS A 164 -10.78 -10.00 -22.20
N GLY A 165 -11.72 -9.32 -21.55
CA GLY A 165 -12.68 -8.43 -22.23
C GLY A 165 -12.02 -7.27 -22.96
N LEU A 166 -10.96 -6.68 -22.38
CA LEU A 166 -10.18 -5.66 -23.05
C LEU A 166 -9.43 -6.21 -24.26
N MET A 167 -8.83 -7.40 -24.16
CA MET A 167 -8.12 -8.06 -25.27
C MET A 167 -9.05 -8.41 -26.43
N ASP A 168 -10.26 -8.86 -26.13
CA ASP A 168 -11.26 -9.28 -27.14
C ASP A 168 -11.80 -8.10 -27.96
N LYS A 169 -11.96 -6.93 -27.35
CA LYS A 169 -12.61 -5.76 -27.98
C LYS A 169 -11.68 -4.62 -28.30
N HIS A 170 -10.54 -4.55 -27.64
CA HIS A 170 -9.53 -3.50 -27.76
C HIS A 170 -8.13 -4.11 -27.74
N SER A 171 -7.10 -3.28 -27.61
CA SER A 171 -5.73 -3.73 -27.34
C SER A 171 -5.40 -3.50 -25.89
N LEU A 172 -4.79 -4.51 -25.24
CA LEU A 172 -4.23 -4.41 -23.91
C LEU A 172 -2.70 -4.50 -24.03
N TYR A 173 -1.97 -3.55 -23.46
CA TYR A 173 -0.51 -3.48 -23.53
C TYR A 173 0.16 -3.90 -22.24
N GLY A 174 1.35 -4.46 -22.34
CA GLY A 174 2.24 -4.72 -21.21
C GLY A 174 3.20 -3.54 -20.98
N ASN A 175 3.13 -2.92 -19.82
CA ASN A 175 4.04 -1.86 -19.40
C ASN A 175 5.05 -2.43 -18.39
N GLN A 176 6.33 -2.52 -18.76
CA GLN A 176 7.37 -3.02 -17.84
C GLN A 176 7.58 -2.04 -16.69
N ASN A 177 7.57 -2.58 -15.47
CA ASN A 177 7.72 -1.79 -14.26
C ASN A 177 8.93 -2.26 -13.42
N ASP A 178 9.64 -1.31 -12.82
CA ASP A 178 10.51 -1.58 -11.67
C ASP A 178 9.63 -1.74 -10.43
N TRP A 179 9.39 -2.98 -10.07
CA TRP A 179 8.45 -3.39 -9.06
C TRP A 179 9.11 -4.35 -8.05
N ARG A 180 8.67 -4.26 -6.81
CA ARG A 180 9.03 -5.20 -5.74
C ARG A 180 7.75 -5.72 -5.09
N ASP A 181 7.59 -7.04 -5.13
CA ASP A 181 6.52 -7.73 -4.42
C ASP A 181 6.78 -7.68 -2.90
N VAL A 182 5.77 -7.28 -2.14
CA VAL A 182 5.77 -7.25 -0.67
C VAL A 182 4.53 -7.95 -0.10
N GLY A 183 3.91 -8.83 -0.88
CA GLY A 183 2.65 -9.50 -0.56
C GLY A 183 2.77 -10.59 0.51
N ASP A 184 3.96 -11.05 0.86
CA ASP A 184 4.19 -11.93 1.99
C ASP A 184 5.25 -11.35 2.95
N TRP A 185 5.32 -11.95 4.15
CA TRP A 185 6.19 -11.44 5.21
C TRP A 185 7.68 -11.53 4.88
N GLU A 186 8.11 -12.57 4.19
CA GLU A 186 9.51 -12.78 3.81
C GLU A 186 9.97 -11.78 2.75
N LYS A 187 9.15 -11.58 1.71
CA LYS A 187 9.37 -10.57 0.67
C LYS A 187 9.36 -9.17 1.28
N TYR A 188 8.37 -8.86 2.13
CA TYR A 188 8.31 -7.59 2.85
C TYR A 188 9.59 -7.31 3.65
N GLN A 189 10.06 -8.26 4.45
CA GLN A 189 11.30 -8.10 5.22
C GLN A 189 12.53 -7.91 4.35
N THR A 190 12.59 -8.61 3.21
CA THR A 190 13.70 -8.51 2.27
C THR A 190 13.78 -7.12 1.65
N VAL A 191 12.63 -6.60 1.24
CA VAL A 191 12.53 -5.25 0.67
C VAL A 191 12.76 -4.20 1.75
N GLN A 192 12.22 -4.38 2.96
CA GLN A 192 12.41 -3.44 4.08
C GLN A 192 13.88 -3.21 4.39
N LYS A 193 14.72 -4.25 4.37
CA LYS A 193 16.16 -4.14 4.61
C LYS A 193 16.88 -3.22 3.62
N GLN A 194 16.33 -3.03 2.42
CA GLN A 194 16.90 -2.13 1.41
C GLN A 194 16.63 -0.65 1.72
N PHE A 195 15.57 -0.36 2.49
CA PHE A 195 15.18 1.01 2.84
C PHE A 195 15.61 1.44 4.24
N ASP A 196 15.95 0.49 5.13
CA ASP A 196 16.19 0.76 6.54
C ASP A 196 17.64 0.48 6.94
N SER A 197 18.37 1.56 7.18
CA SER A 197 19.63 1.49 7.93
C SER A 197 19.44 1.40 9.46
N ALA A 198 18.21 1.56 9.97
CA ALA A 198 17.91 1.57 11.41
C ALA A 198 16.43 1.24 11.72
N SER A 199 15.92 0.11 11.24
CA SER A 199 14.57 -0.32 11.61
C SER A 199 14.51 -0.73 13.08
N MET A 200 13.80 0.06 13.89
CA MET A 200 13.39 -0.30 15.25
C MET A 200 11.99 -0.94 15.24
N SER A 201 11.63 -1.62 14.16
CA SER A 201 10.30 -2.25 14.07
C SER A 201 10.18 -3.38 15.09
N LYS A 202 9.12 -3.33 15.89
CA LYS A 202 8.70 -4.40 16.80
C LYS A 202 7.46 -5.05 16.22
N THR A 203 7.17 -6.28 16.60
CA THR A 203 6.08 -7.09 16.05
C THR A 203 4.70 -6.40 16.09
N ASN A 204 4.46 -5.54 17.09
CA ASN A 204 3.17 -4.89 17.34
C ASN A 204 3.25 -3.35 17.42
N GLU A 205 4.37 -2.78 16.98
CA GLU A 205 4.63 -1.33 17.04
C GLU A 205 5.30 -0.88 15.75
N PHE A 206 4.71 0.13 15.09
CA PHE A 206 5.27 0.71 13.88
C PHE A 206 5.45 2.22 14.03
N ILE A 207 6.50 2.75 13.41
CA ILE A 207 6.84 4.16 13.39
C ILE A 207 6.91 4.61 11.94
N TYR A 208 6.14 5.62 11.60
CA TYR A 208 6.12 6.20 10.26
C TYR A 208 6.57 7.66 10.32
N PHE A 209 7.50 8.04 9.42
CA PHE A 209 7.94 9.42 9.24
C PHE A 209 7.28 9.98 7.98
N ILE A 210 6.33 10.89 8.14
CA ILE A 210 5.51 11.43 7.05
C ILE A 210 5.22 12.92 7.29
N ASN A 211 5.43 13.76 6.28
CA ASN A 211 5.05 15.17 6.29
C ASN A 211 5.52 15.93 7.53
N ASN A 212 6.80 15.76 7.90
CA ASN A 212 7.42 16.36 9.09
C ASN A 212 6.74 15.97 10.42
N ARG A 213 6.13 14.78 10.46
CA ARG A 213 5.48 14.18 11.64
C ARG A 213 6.00 12.77 11.88
N VAL A 214 5.93 12.34 13.12
CA VAL A 214 6.10 10.95 13.53
C VAL A 214 4.72 10.40 13.85
N LEU A 215 4.24 9.46 13.03
CA LEU A 215 3.00 8.73 13.29
C LEU A 215 3.37 7.37 13.89
N LYS A 216 2.84 7.06 15.06
CA LYS A 216 3.06 5.79 15.75
C LYS A 216 1.79 4.95 15.78
N PHE A 217 1.98 3.66 15.54
CA PHE A 217 0.95 2.62 15.63
C PHE A 217 1.28 1.64 16.75
N TYR A 218 0.28 1.27 17.53
CA TYR A 218 0.32 0.14 18.46
C TYR A 218 -0.85 -0.79 18.21
N ALA A 219 -0.59 -2.10 18.14
CA ALA A 219 -1.65 -3.11 18.00
C ALA A 219 -2.59 -3.10 19.23
N ASP A 220 -2.06 -2.83 20.42
CA ASP A 220 -2.82 -2.61 21.65
C ASP A 220 -3.15 -1.12 21.79
N SER A 221 -4.44 -0.78 21.64
CA SER A 221 -4.95 0.59 21.75
C SER A 221 -4.77 1.21 23.15
N SER A 222 -4.70 0.39 24.19
CA SER A 222 -4.46 0.87 25.56
C SER A 222 -3.10 1.57 25.71
N ILE A 223 -2.11 1.14 24.93
CA ILE A 223 -0.78 1.78 24.88
C ILE A 223 -0.92 3.17 24.27
N THR A 224 -1.68 3.32 23.17
CA THR A 224 -1.97 4.60 22.53
C THR A 224 -2.62 5.56 23.55
N ASP A 225 -3.67 5.13 24.24
CA ASP A 225 -4.38 5.94 25.23
C ASP A 225 -3.46 6.39 26.37
N ASN A 226 -2.63 5.47 26.88
CA ASN A 226 -1.68 5.78 27.94
C ASN A 226 -0.62 6.79 27.49
N ARG A 227 -0.12 6.69 26.26
CA ARG A 227 0.85 7.64 25.69
C ARG A 227 0.25 9.03 25.54
N VAL A 228 -0.99 9.11 25.01
CA VAL A 228 -1.72 10.38 24.87
C VAL A 228 -2.01 11.01 26.25
N LYS A 229 -2.45 10.22 27.24
CA LYS A 229 -2.64 10.72 28.61
C LYS A 229 -1.35 11.24 29.22
N LYS A 230 -0.26 10.47 29.11
CA LYS A 230 1.05 10.84 29.65
C LYS A 230 1.57 12.16 29.07
N SER A 231 1.39 12.40 27.77
CA SER A 231 1.85 13.63 27.12
C SER A 231 1.18 14.90 27.66
N LYS A 232 -0.01 14.76 28.25
CA LYS A 232 -0.78 15.88 28.85
C LYS A 232 -0.41 16.18 30.30
N ILE A 233 0.35 15.31 30.95
CA ILE A 233 0.73 15.50 32.38
C ILE A 233 1.76 16.63 32.51
N ASN A 234 2.73 16.68 31.58
CA ASN A 234 3.75 17.71 31.58
C ASN A 234 4.20 18.03 30.14
N GLU A 235 3.68 19.11 29.60
CA GLU A 235 3.95 19.55 28.20
C GLU A 235 5.37 20.11 28.04
N GLU A 236 6.08 20.44 29.13
CA GLU A 236 7.50 20.87 29.06
C GLU A 236 8.44 19.68 28.80
N ILE A 237 8.07 18.48 29.24
CA ILE A 237 8.90 17.26 29.16
C ILE A 237 8.48 16.40 27.98
N PHE A 238 7.18 16.28 27.74
CA PHE A 238 6.65 15.41 26.69
C PHE A 238 6.23 16.19 25.47
N PRO A 239 6.48 15.65 24.26
CA PRO A 239 5.97 16.27 23.05
C PRO A 239 4.44 16.33 23.09
N ARG A 240 3.87 17.40 22.55
CA ARG A 240 2.43 17.45 22.30
C ARG A 240 2.04 16.34 21.35
N VAL A 241 1.21 15.42 21.84
CA VAL A 241 0.76 14.22 21.11
C VAL A 241 -0.71 14.42 20.75
N GLU A 242 -1.05 14.11 19.50
CA GLU A 242 -2.44 14.09 19.03
C GLU A 242 -2.86 12.66 18.71
N LYS A 243 -4.02 12.24 19.25
CA LYS A 243 -4.62 10.94 18.96
C LYS A 243 -5.17 10.93 17.54
N ALA A 244 -4.90 9.87 16.78
CA ALA A 244 -5.31 9.68 15.40
C ALA A 244 -6.01 8.33 15.23
N GLY A 245 -7.13 8.12 15.94
CA GLY A 245 -7.81 6.83 16.05
C GLY A 245 -7.34 6.04 17.27
N ASP A 246 -7.84 4.80 17.42
CA ASP A 246 -7.58 4.02 18.64
C ASP A 246 -6.14 3.48 18.71
N ASN A 247 -5.58 3.15 17.57
CA ASN A 247 -4.26 2.53 17.49
C ASN A 247 -3.14 3.52 17.11
N PHE A 248 -3.48 4.77 16.79
CA PHE A 248 -2.53 5.75 16.28
C PHE A 248 -2.47 7.02 17.11
N TYR A 249 -1.25 7.58 17.21
CA TYR A 249 -1.03 8.97 17.60
C TYR A 249 0.14 9.53 16.80
N TRP A 250 0.17 10.87 16.70
CA TRP A 250 1.28 11.56 16.04
C TRP A 250 1.80 12.74 16.86
N TYR A 251 3.04 13.14 16.58
CA TYR A 251 3.68 14.33 17.11
C TYR A 251 4.62 14.91 16.04
N PRO A 252 4.99 16.22 16.13
CA PRO A 252 5.94 16.83 15.19
C PRO A 252 7.28 16.10 15.19
N PHE A 253 7.85 15.93 14.01
CA PHE A 253 9.23 15.43 13.89
C PHE A 253 10.21 16.54 14.28
N TRP A 254 11.16 16.22 15.11
CA TRP A 254 12.29 17.08 15.42
C TRP A 254 13.54 16.54 14.77
N ASP A 255 14.19 17.37 13.96
CA ASP A 255 15.50 17.06 13.41
C ASP A 255 16.54 17.09 14.52
N GLY A 256 17.27 16.00 14.67
CA GLY A 256 18.27 15.87 15.72
C GLY A 256 18.92 14.48 15.74
N LYS A 257 20.00 14.39 16.48
CA LYS A 257 20.67 13.10 16.72
C LYS A 257 19.98 12.38 17.88
N THR A 258 19.86 11.06 17.77
CA THR A 258 19.42 10.24 18.90
C THR A 258 20.41 10.32 20.02
N LEU A 259 19.94 10.30 21.28
CA LEU A 259 20.82 10.30 22.44
C LEU A 259 21.86 9.17 22.37
N TYR A 260 21.44 7.99 21.89
CA TYR A 260 22.31 6.84 21.68
C TYR A 260 23.52 7.15 20.77
N SER A 261 23.34 7.96 19.74
CA SER A 261 24.41 8.29 18.78
C SER A 261 25.31 9.45 19.18
N CYS A 262 24.95 10.21 20.22
CA CYS A 262 25.66 11.41 20.62
C CYS A 262 25.95 11.53 22.12
N ILE A 263 25.65 10.50 22.92
CA ILE A 263 25.83 10.52 24.37
C ILE A 263 27.31 10.68 24.73
N THR A 264 27.59 11.60 25.63
CA THR A 264 28.87 11.78 26.29
C THR A 264 28.65 11.83 27.80
N PRO A 265 29.69 11.60 28.64
CA PRO A 265 29.55 11.75 30.10
C PRO A 265 28.97 13.10 30.52
N GLN A 266 29.38 14.19 29.85
CA GLN A 266 28.90 15.54 30.11
C GLN A 266 27.42 15.71 29.72
N LEU A 267 27.01 15.14 28.58
CA LEU A 267 25.62 15.18 28.13
C LEU A 267 24.72 14.33 29.05
N CYS A 268 25.22 13.16 29.46
CA CYS A 268 24.53 12.30 30.41
C CYS A 268 24.29 13.02 31.74
N LYS A 269 25.32 13.69 32.29
CA LYS A 269 25.17 14.49 33.52
C LYS A 269 24.11 15.59 33.35
N LYS A 270 24.19 16.38 32.27
CA LYS A 270 23.20 17.43 31.99
C LYS A 270 21.77 16.88 31.88
N LEU A 271 21.59 15.68 31.31
CA LEU A 271 20.29 15.04 31.24
C LEU A 271 19.77 14.64 32.62
N LEU A 272 20.64 14.09 33.48
CA LEU A 272 20.26 13.73 34.85
C LEU A 272 19.93 14.97 35.68
N ASP A 273 20.76 16.02 35.62
CA ASP A 273 20.50 17.28 36.29
C ASP A 273 19.16 17.90 35.85
N TRP A 274 18.85 17.85 34.54
CA TRP A 274 17.57 18.32 34.00
C TRP A 274 16.39 17.47 34.45
N LEU A 275 16.56 16.14 34.52
CA LEU A 275 15.49 15.25 35.05
C LEU A 275 15.21 15.54 36.53
N ASP A 276 16.22 15.76 37.35
CA ASP A 276 16.05 16.11 38.77
C ASP A 276 15.34 17.45 38.99
N GLU A 277 15.49 18.39 38.01
CA GLU A 277 14.77 19.67 38.07
C GLU A 277 13.32 19.59 37.64
N LYS A 278 12.98 18.72 36.66
CA LYS A 278 11.71 18.76 35.92
C LYS A 278 10.77 17.60 36.24
N VAL A 279 11.26 16.51 36.84
CA VAL A 279 10.48 15.31 37.19
C VAL A 279 10.34 15.14 38.68
#